data_7eead4b4ed0d166893151c5831478199
#
_entry.id   7eead4b4ed0d166893151c5831478199
#
_cell.length_a   1.000
_cell.length_b   1.000
_cell.length_c   1.000
_cell.angle_alpha   90.00
_cell.angle_beta   90.00
_cell.angle_gamma   90.00
#
_symmetry.space_group_name_H-M   'P 1'
#
loop_
_entity.id
_entity.type
_entity.pdbx_description
1 polymer ?
#
loop_
_entity_poly.entity_id
_entity_poly.type
_entity_poly.pdbx_seq_one_letter_code
_entity_poly.pdbx_strand_id
1 'polypeptide(L)'
;TIARRVVKLSHRSRNALRYLMRGDFAALRERARGLWREHQFAQMTASGKTGGAFNVGILTTPHTLYVAHAIEAALVRLGMQCQIQLQDESSAFPHDFYIVLCAQMFKHLPPGEKRIVFQMEQTVSDRWFDEKYLQVLENSRAVMDYYMANLAYLADRKIAYPHVFYVPLGGIQGYLEQQGLATKPEDIEKDIDVLFYGDVNSERRKKYISALQNKFNIVVIGNSFGAELQGAISRAKVVVNIHYYEGALLESTRVFECLSLG
;
A
#
# COMPACT_ATOMS: atom_id res chain seq x y z
N THR A 1 2.24 32.43 24.84
CA THR A 1 2.60 31.44 23.77
C THR A 1 4.10 31.14 23.71
N ILE A 2 4.97 32.15 23.96
CA ILE A 2 6.43 32.01 23.98
C ILE A 2 6.89 31.19 25.20
N ALA A 3 6.31 31.44 26.39
CA ALA A 3 6.62 30.73 27.62
C ALA A 3 6.33 29.21 27.51
N ARG A 4 5.24 28.79 26.82
CA ARG A 4 4.95 27.37 26.53
C ARG A 4 5.95 26.71 25.58
N ARG A 5 6.50 27.44 24.61
CA ARG A 5 7.56 26.93 23.72
C ARG A 5 8.88 26.74 24.44
N VAL A 6 9.27 27.67 25.31
CA VAL A 6 10.52 27.59 26.10
C VAL A 6 10.47 26.40 27.08
N VAL A 7 9.32 26.16 27.74
CA VAL A 7 9.11 25.02 28.62
C VAL A 7 9.18 23.68 27.86
N LYS A 8 8.62 23.60 26.63
CA LYS A 8 8.72 22.41 25.78
C LYS A 8 10.17 22.12 25.32
N LEU A 9 10.93 23.15 24.94
CA LEU A 9 12.34 23.04 24.57
C LEU A 9 13.18 22.56 25.76
N SER A 10 12.98 23.09 26.96
CA SER A 10 13.69 22.66 28.19
C SER A 10 13.41 21.21 28.55
N HIS A 11 12.20 20.73 28.37
CA HIS A 11 11.84 19.33 28.64
C HIS A 11 12.48 18.35 27.61
N ARG A 12 12.55 18.74 26.35
CA ARG A 12 13.22 17.98 25.27
C ARG A 12 14.73 17.88 25.50
N SER A 13 15.35 18.98 25.91
CA SER A 13 16.79 19.04 26.23
C SER A 13 17.15 18.21 27.47
N ARG A 14 16.32 18.24 28.51
CA ARG A 14 16.53 17.42 29.72
C ARG A 14 16.44 15.93 29.44
N ASN A 15 15.53 15.49 28.59
CA ASN A 15 15.41 14.08 28.21
C ASN A 15 16.59 13.62 27.36
N ALA A 16 17.06 14.44 26.41
CA ALA A 16 18.26 14.13 25.62
C ALA A 16 19.49 13.98 26.50
N LEU A 17 19.67 14.89 27.47
CA LEU A 17 20.77 14.83 28.43
C LEU A 17 20.69 13.55 29.30
N ARG A 18 19.50 13.14 29.70
CA ARG A 18 19.26 11.91 30.49
C ARG A 18 19.66 10.65 29.71
N TYR A 19 19.39 10.57 28.40
CA TYR A 19 19.82 9.45 27.56
C TYR A 19 21.33 9.47 27.37
N LEU A 20 21.96 10.63 27.16
CA LEU A 20 23.41 10.76 27.08
C LEU A 20 24.11 10.29 28.38
N MET A 21 23.59 10.73 29.54
CA MET A 21 24.16 10.35 30.84
C MET A 21 24.02 8.85 31.16
N ARG A 22 23.04 8.16 30.55
CA ARG A 22 22.83 6.72 30.71
C ARG A 22 23.56 5.88 29.66
N GLY A 23 24.29 6.51 28.70
CA GLY A 23 24.91 5.81 27.60
C GLY A 23 23.95 5.18 26.60
N ASP A 24 22.65 5.56 26.65
CA ASP A 24 21.62 5.02 25.77
C ASP A 24 21.59 5.77 24.43
N PHE A 25 22.61 5.50 23.63
CA PHE A 25 22.77 6.08 22.30
C PHE A 25 21.70 5.61 21.31
N ALA A 26 21.12 4.43 21.53
CA ALA A 26 20.04 3.91 20.69
C ALA A 26 18.77 4.76 20.86
N ALA A 27 18.34 5.00 22.10
CA ALA A 27 17.19 5.85 22.40
C ALA A 27 17.40 7.31 21.94
N LEU A 28 18.65 7.81 22.04
CA LEU A 28 19.00 9.15 21.55
C LEU A 28 18.85 9.25 20.02
N ARG A 29 19.35 8.27 19.29
CA ARG A 29 19.26 8.19 17.83
C ARG A 29 17.80 8.10 17.37
N GLU A 30 17.02 7.25 18.03
CA GLU A 30 15.58 7.09 17.75
C GLU A 30 14.82 8.40 17.97
N ARG A 31 15.11 9.11 19.05
CA ARG A 31 14.51 10.40 19.33
C ARG A 31 14.92 11.47 18.33
N ALA A 32 16.18 11.48 17.90
CA ALA A 32 16.64 12.38 16.85
C ALA A 32 15.94 12.11 15.52
N ARG A 33 15.77 10.84 15.15
CA ARG A 33 14.97 10.42 13.96
C ARG A 33 13.52 10.89 14.08
N GLY A 34 12.87 10.70 15.23
CA GLY A 34 11.50 11.17 15.47
C GLY A 34 11.36 12.67 15.31
N LEU A 35 12.29 13.46 15.87
CA LEU A 35 12.29 14.92 15.73
C LEU A 35 12.55 15.38 14.29
N TRP A 36 13.42 14.69 13.57
CA TRP A 36 13.67 14.97 12.15
C TRP A 36 12.42 14.69 11.30
N ARG A 37 11.72 13.57 11.56
CA ARG A 37 10.44 13.24 10.90
C ARG A 37 9.36 14.27 11.21
N GLU A 38 9.20 14.66 12.49
CA GLU A 38 8.27 15.74 12.90
C GLU A 38 8.58 17.06 12.17
N HIS A 39 9.86 17.38 12.02
CA HIS A 39 10.30 18.59 11.33
C HIS A 39 9.99 18.53 9.83
N GLN A 40 10.26 17.40 9.19
CA GLN A 40 9.92 17.20 7.78
C GLN A 40 8.40 17.29 7.56
N PHE A 41 7.61 16.64 8.41
CA PHE A 41 6.15 16.73 8.34
C PHE A 41 5.66 18.17 8.54
N ALA A 42 6.23 18.90 9.50
CA ALA A 42 5.90 20.30 9.70
C ALA A 42 6.29 21.20 8.51
N GLN A 43 7.40 20.92 7.83
CA GLN A 43 7.80 21.62 6.61
C GLN A 43 6.85 21.33 5.44
N MET A 44 6.38 20.07 5.30
CA MET A 44 5.37 19.73 4.30
C MET A 44 4.07 20.52 4.50
N THR A 45 3.58 20.58 5.73
CA THR A 45 2.35 21.33 6.07
C THR A 45 2.54 22.84 6.01
N ALA A 46 3.75 23.33 6.28
CA ALA A 46 4.05 24.76 6.26
C ALA A 46 4.40 25.32 4.86
N SER A 47 4.73 24.45 3.90
CA SER A 47 5.10 24.90 2.55
C SER A 47 3.95 25.54 1.75
N GLY A 48 2.72 25.55 2.33
CA GLY A 48 1.56 26.31 1.80
C GLY A 48 1.09 25.87 0.41
N LYS A 49 1.71 24.82 -0.18
CA LYS A 49 1.18 24.19 -1.37
C LYS A 49 -0.06 23.41 -0.96
N THR A 50 -1.20 24.01 -1.15
CA THR A 50 -2.50 23.32 -1.09
C THR A 50 -2.52 22.24 -2.17
N GLY A 51 -3.19 21.13 -1.89
CA GLY A 51 -3.11 19.86 -2.60
C GLY A 51 -3.13 19.84 -4.14
N GLY A 52 -3.58 20.89 -4.83
CA GLY A 52 -3.59 20.98 -6.30
C GLY A 52 -2.24 21.25 -6.98
N ALA A 53 -1.15 21.39 -6.22
CA ALA A 53 0.15 21.82 -6.78
C ALA A 53 1.20 20.71 -6.90
N PHE A 54 0.94 19.49 -6.38
CA PHE A 54 1.89 18.38 -6.43
C PHE A 54 1.64 17.48 -7.63
N ASN A 55 2.75 17.07 -8.28
CA ASN A 55 2.75 16.03 -9.29
C ASN A 55 3.27 14.73 -8.66
N VAL A 56 2.43 13.69 -8.59
CA VAL A 56 2.71 12.44 -7.90
C VAL A 56 2.86 11.30 -8.88
N GLY A 57 3.99 10.59 -8.85
CA GLY A 57 4.14 9.31 -9.53
C GLY A 57 3.58 8.18 -8.67
N ILE A 58 2.83 7.26 -9.26
CA ILE A 58 2.39 6.02 -8.59
C ILE A 58 3.13 4.87 -9.26
N LEU A 59 4.16 4.37 -8.59
CA LEU A 59 4.98 3.26 -9.10
C LEU A 59 4.37 1.95 -8.63
N THR A 60 3.96 1.09 -9.57
CA THR A 60 3.20 -0.13 -9.29
C THR A 60 3.62 -1.28 -10.20
N THR A 61 3.17 -2.47 -9.85
CA THR A 61 3.30 -3.69 -10.64
C THR A 61 1.92 -4.12 -11.17
N PRO A 62 1.84 -4.96 -12.21
CA PRO A 62 0.54 -5.35 -12.79
C PRO A 62 -0.44 -5.95 -11.77
N HIS A 63 0.04 -6.72 -10.79
CA HIS A 63 -0.82 -7.37 -9.79
C HIS A 63 -1.36 -6.41 -8.71
N THR A 64 -0.86 -5.18 -8.63
CA THR A 64 -1.33 -4.16 -7.69
C THR A 64 -1.98 -2.96 -8.38
N LEU A 65 -2.29 -3.10 -9.67
CA LEU A 65 -2.83 -2.03 -10.50
C LEU A 65 -4.16 -1.47 -9.96
N TYR A 66 -5.05 -2.33 -9.42
CA TYR A 66 -6.28 -1.89 -8.78
C TYR A 66 -6.01 -0.89 -7.63
N VAL A 67 -5.02 -1.18 -6.79
CA VAL A 67 -4.66 -0.30 -5.67
C VAL A 67 -4.07 1.02 -6.19
N ALA A 68 -3.29 0.97 -7.26
CA ALA A 68 -2.79 2.18 -7.91
C ALA A 68 -3.94 3.07 -8.42
N HIS A 69 -4.96 2.48 -9.08
CA HIS A 69 -6.16 3.21 -9.51
C HIS A 69 -6.96 3.78 -8.32
N ALA A 70 -7.05 3.05 -7.20
CA ALA A 70 -7.72 3.54 -6.01
C ALA A 70 -7.01 4.76 -5.41
N ILE A 71 -5.69 4.73 -5.37
CA ILE A 71 -4.86 5.85 -4.92
C ILE A 71 -4.99 7.03 -5.89
N GLU A 72 -4.91 6.77 -7.21
CA GLU A 72 -5.09 7.78 -8.24
C GLU A 72 -6.44 8.49 -8.10
N ALA A 73 -7.53 7.72 -8.00
CA ALA A 73 -8.88 8.27 -7.82
C ALA A 73 -8.98 9.14 -6.56
N ALA A 74 -8.32 8.76 -5.47
CA ALA A 74 -8.28 9.54 -4.23
C ALA A 74 -7.48 10.83 -4.40
N LEU A 75 -6.30 10.78 -5.04
CA LEU A 75 -5.45 11.94 -5.29
C LEU A 75 -6.12 12.95 -6.23
N VAL A 76 -6.75 12.47 -7.30
CA VAL A 76 -7.51 13.32 -8.23
C VAL A 76 -8.65 14.04 -7.52
N ARG A 77 -9.39 13.37 -6.63
CA ARG A 77 -10.42 14.03 -5.79
C ARG A 77 -9.86 15.10 -4.87
N LEU A 78 -8.60 14.98 -4.46
CA LEU A 78 -7.88 16.00 -3.68
C LEU A 78 -7.27 17.09 -4.56
N GLY A 79 -7.52 17.09 -5.89
CA GLY A 79 -7.01 18.08 -6.83
C GLY A 79 -5.53 17.91 -7.18
N MET A 80 -4.93 16.76 -6.92
CA MET A 80 -3.55 16.46 -7.27
C MET A 80 -3.45 15.90 -8.70
N GLN A 81 -2.33 16.19 -9.37
CA GLN A 81 -1.96 15.52 -10.60
C GLN A 81 -1.18 14.26 -10.27
N CYS A 82 -1.54 13.14 -10.89
CA CYS A 82 -0.84 11.88 -10.68
C CYS A 82 -0.70 11.09 -11.97
N GLN A 83 0.31 10.21 -12.00
CA GLN A 83 0.58 9.32 -13.12
C GLN A 83 0.96 7.94 -12.60
N ILE A 84 0.23 6.93 -13.08
CA ILE A 84 0.58 5.53 -12.80
C ILE A 84 1.71 5.10 -13.73
N GLN A 85 2.74 4.48 -13.16
CA GLN A 85 3.90 3.95 -13.85
C GLN A 85 4.04 2.46 -13.52
N LEU A 86 3.94 1.63 -14.54
CA LEU A 86 4.19 0.20 -14.45
C LEU A 86 5.68 -0.03 -14.70
N GLN A 87 6.42 -0.43 -13.67
CA GLN A 87 7.80 -0.86 -13.74
C GLN A 87 8.72 0.15 -14.46
N ASP A 88 9.42 0.97 -13.72
CA ASP A 88 10.33 1.96 -14.31
C ASP A 88 11.72 1.34 -14.52
N GLU A 89 12.16 1.27 -15.77
CA GLU A 89 13.55 0.98 -16.14
C GLU A 89 14.45 2.22 -16.00
N SER A 90 13.85 3.41 -15.88
CA SER A 90 14.51 4.68 -15.72
C SER A 90 14.91 4.94 -14.28
N SER A 91 16.11 5.43 -14.06
CA SER A 91 16.56 5.96 -12.76
C SER A 91 16.18 7.42 -12.54
N ALA A 92 15.47 8.05 -13.48
CA ALA A 92 15.03 9.43 -13.37
C ALA A 92 13.65 9.49 -12.70
N PHE A 93 13.56 10.18 -11.56
CA PHE A 93 12.33 10.34 -10.79
C PHE A 93 11.92 11.83 -10.79
N PRO A 94 11.23 12.32 -11.88
CA PRO A 94 10.94 13.74 -12.06
C PRO A 94 9.80 14.28 -11.19
N HIS A 95 8.89 13.42 -10.67
CA HIS A 95 7.76 13.89 -9.88
C HIS A 95 8.20 14.45 -8.52
N ASP A 96 7.34 15.25 -7.90
CA ASP A 96 7.57 15.81 -6.56
C ASP A 96 7.62 14.71 -5.51
N PHE A 97 6.70 13.73 -5.60
CA PHE A 97 6.62 12.55 -4.75
C PHE A 97 6.28 11.30 -5.56
N TYR A 98 6.55 10.16 -4.93
CA TYR A 98 6.21 8.86 -5.46
C TYR A 98 5.49 8.02 -4.39
N ILE A 99 4.33 7.48 -4.72
CA ILE A 99 3.72 6.41 -3.96
C ILE A 99 4.15 5.10 -4.63
N VAL A 100 4.85 4.26 -3.88
CA VAL A 100 5.43 3.02 -4.39
C VAL A 100 4.73 1.82 -3.78
N LEU A 101 4.05 1.04 -4.61
CA LEU A 101 3.45 -0.24 -4.24
C LEU A 101 4.45 -1.37 -4.48
N CYS A 102 4.52 -2.34 -3.58
CA CYS A 102 5.46 -3.47 -3.69
C CYS A 102 6.92 -3.04 -3.88
N ALA A 103 7.41 -2.11 -3.04
CA ALA A 103 8.72 -1.51 -3.17
C ALA A 103 9.88 -2.54 -3.22
N GLN A 104 9.70 -3.72 -2.63
CA GLN A 104 10.66 -4.83 -2.65
C GLN A 104 10.86 -5.44 -4.05
N MET A 105 9.97 -5.18 -5.00
CA MET A 105 10.04 -5.75 -6.35
C MET A 105 10.80 -4.86 -7.34
N PHE A 106 11.13 -3.62 -6.96
CA PHE A 106 11.80 -2.68 -7.85
C PHE A 106 13.32 -2.70 -7.64
N LYS A 107 14.06 -2.74 -8.76
CA LYS A 107 15.52 -2.63 -8.75
C LYS A 107 15.97 -1.20 -8.43
N HIS A 108 15.27 -0.21 -8.92
CA HIS A 108 15.51 1.20 -8.69
C HIS A 108 14.29 1.81 -8.01
N LEU A 109 14.55 2.56 -6.95
CA LEU A 109 13.50 3.22 -6.16
C LEU A 109 13.73 4.73 -6.16
N PRO A 110 12.66 5.54 -6.11
CA PRO A 110 12.79 6.97 -5.89
C PRO A 110 13.63 7.28 -4.64
N PRO A 111 14.32 8.42 -4.60
CA PRO A 111 14.99 8.88 -3.39
C PRO A 111 14.09 8.85 -2.17
N GLY A 112 14.64 8.49 -1.00
CA GLY A 112 13.86 8.29 0.23
C GLY A 112 12.98 9.47 0.63
N GLU A 113 13.49 10.71 0.41
CA GLU A 113 12.77 11.95 0.70
C GLU A 113 11.57 12.22 -0.22
N LYS A 114 11.53 11.57 -1.40
CA LYS A 114 10.40 11.63 -2.35
C LYS A 114 9.49 10.40 -2.26
N ARG A 115 9.93 9.33 -1.61
CA ARG A 115 9.27 8.02 -1.62
C ARG A 115 8.32 7.86 -0.45
N ILE A 116 7.07 7.54 -0.75
CA ILE A 116 6.05 7.07 0.18
C ILE A 116 5.78 5.62 -0.20
N VAL A 117 6.06 4.67 0.70
CA VAL A 117 5.78 3.26 0.42
C VAL A 117 4.35 2.93 0.86
N PHE A 118 3.54 2.42 -0.06
CA PHE A 118 2.30 1.74 0.29
C PHE A 118 2.64 0.26 0.52
N GLN A 119 2.83 -0.09 1.79
CA GLN A 119 3.21 -1.43 2.23
C GLN A 119 1.99 -2.37 2.09
N MET A 120 2.15 -3.44 1.33
CA MET A 120 1.06 -4.34 0.97
C MET A 120 1.25 -5.78 1.43
N GLU A 121 2.45 -6.13 1.89
CA GLU A 121 2.75 -7.48 2.34
C GLU A 121 2.13 -7.77 3.70
N GLN A 122 1.75 -9.03 3.92
CA GLN A 122 1.21 -9.47 5.19
C GLN A 122 2.33 -10.03 6.08
N THR A 123 2.32 -9.66 7.35
CA THR A 123 3.31 -10.10 8.35
C THR A 123 3.16 -11.57 8.78
N VAL A 124 2.16 -12.28 8.27
CA VAL A 124 1.98 -13.72 8.51
C VAL A 124 3.04 -14.60 7.83
N SER A 125 3.86 -14.01 6.95
CA SER A 125 4.99 -14.66 6.30
C SER A 125 6.19 -13.72 6.36
N ASP A 126 7.30 -14.20 6.90
CA ASP A 126 8.56 -13.43 6.97
C ASP A 126 9.25 -13.26 5.61
N ARG A 127 8.68 -13.85 4.55
CA ARG A 127 9.29 -13.89 3.22
C ARG A 127 9.70 -12.52 2.68
N TRP A 128 8.92 -11.48 2.94
CA TRP A 128 9.12 -10.15 2.37
C TRP A 128 9.64 -9.12 3.38
N PHE A 129 9.58 -9.40 4.68
CA PHE A 129 10.04 -8.50 5.72
C PHE A 129 11.50 -8.75 6.13
N ASP A 130 12.37 -8.91 5.11
CA ASP A 130 13.80 -8.98 5.33
C ASP A 130 14.37 -7.62 5.77
N GLU A 131 15.61 -7.63 6.23
CA GLU A 131 16.30 -6.42 6.70
C GLU A 131 16.38 -5.34 5.61
N LYS A 132 16.59 -5.74 4.35
CA LYS A 132 16.65 -4.82 3.21
C LYS A 132 15.34 -4.10 2.99
N TYR A 133 14.22 -4.82 3.03
CA TYR A 133 12.90 -4.21 2.88
C TYR A 133 12.54 -3.31 4.08
N LEU A 134 12.84 -3.73 5.30
CA LEU A 134 12.65 -2.90 6.49
C LEU A 134 13.45 -1.59 6.40
N GLN A 135 14.70 -1.63 5.90
CA GLN A 135 15.50 -0.43 5.62
C GLN A 135 14.85 0.47 4.56
N VAL A 136 14.23 -0.10 3.52
CA VAL A 136 13.47 0.67 2.53
C VAL A 136 12.32 1.40 3.19
N LEU A 137 11.54 0.72 4.05
CA LEU A 137 10.45 1.34 4.80
C LEU A 137 10.98 2.46 5.71
N GLU A 138 12.02 2.20 6.50
CA GLU A 138 12.60 3.14 7.45
C GLU A 138 13.17 4.40 6.75
N ASN A 139 13.82 4.22 5.59
CA ASN A 139 14.44 5.31 4.84
C ASN A 139 13.51 5.99 3.84
N SER A 140 12.24 5.66 3.82
CA SER A 140 11.23 6.35 3.03
C SER A 140 10.68 7.57 3.78
N ARG A 141 10.11 8.52 3.05
CA ARG A 141 9.49 9.71 3.63
C ARG A 141 8.33 9.36 4.57
N ALA A 142 7.52 8.39 4.17
CA ALA A 142 6.42 7.83 4.96
C ALA A 142 6.12 6.42 4.48
N VAL A 143 5.39 5.68 5.31
CA VAL A 143 4.84 4.36 4.99
C VAL A 143 3.32 4.42 5.20
N MET A 144 2.57 3.96 4.23
CA MET A 144 1.14 3.68 4.31
C MET A 144 0.97 2.17 4.43
N ASP A 145 0.08 1.72 5.30
CA ASP A 145 -0.28 0.31 5.44
C ASP A 145 -1.79 0.17 5.67
N TYR A 146 -2.40 -0.83 5.08
CA TYR A 146 -3.84 -1.07 5.16
C TYR A 146 -4.24 -2.18 6.15
N TYR A 147 -3.26 -2.77 6.85
CA TYR A 147 -3.51 -3.76 7.89
C TYR A 147 -3.07 -3.27 9.27
N MET A 148 -4.01 -3.24 10.21
CA MET A 148 -3.70 -2.90 11.61
C MET A 148 -2.68 -3.86 12.25
N ALA A 149 -2.73 -5.15 11.89
CA ALA A 149 -1.76 -6.13 12.37
C ALA A 149 -0.32 -5.80 11.94
N ASN A 150 -0.15 -5.32 10.71
CA ASN A 150 1.16 -4.89 10.22
C ASN A 150 1.69 -3.66 10.98
N LEU A 151 0.81 -2.73 11.36
CA LEU A 151 1.23 -1.56 12.13
C LEU A 151 1.83 -1.97 13.48
N ALA A 152 1.24 -2.96 14.16
CA ALA A 152 1.80 -3.51 15.39
C ALA A 152 3.18 -4.14 15.16
N TYR A 153 3.29 -4.99 14.13
CA TYR A 153 4.55 -5.62 13.74
C TYR A 153 5.66 -4.61 13.42
N LEU A 154 5.33 -3.54 12.69
CA LEU A 154 6.28 -2.47 12.36
C LEU A 154 6.64 -1.64 13.60
N ALA A 155 5.68 -1.38 14.49
CA ALA A 155 5.91 -0.63 15.73
C ALA A 155 6.88 -1.35 16.66
N ASP A 156 6.80 -2.68 16.77
CA ASP A 156 7.76 -3.51 17.52
C ASP A 156 9.19 -3.36 16.98
N ARG A 157 9.33 -3.04 15.70
CA ARG A 157 10.59 -2.74 15.01
C ARG A 157 10.92 -1.25 14.97
N LYS A 158 10.19 -0.44 15.74
CA LYS A 158 10.37 1.01 15.86
C LYS A 158 10.08 1.81 14.59
N ILE A 159 9.37 1.21 13.66
CA ILE A 159 8.82 1.85 12.45
C ILE A 159 7.34 2.15 12.73
N ALA A 160 7.05 3.33 13.27
CA ALA A 160 5.73 3.68 13.78
C ALA A 160 5.34 5.13 13.43
N TYR A 161 4.14 5.54 13.82
CA TYR A 161 3.72 6.94 13.69
C TYR A 161 4.73 7.91 14.37
N PRO A 162 5.05 9.08 13.79
CA PRO A 162 4.45 9.71 12.61
C PRO A 162 5.08 9.33 11.25
N HIS A 163 5.68 8.16 11.15
CA HIS A 163 6.28 7.65 9.92
C HIS A 163 5.38 6.63 9.20
N VAL A 164 4.61 5.84 9.95
CA VAL A 164 3.66 4.86 9.43
C VAL A 164 2.23 5.34 9.67
N PHE A 165 1.41 5.25 8.63
CA PHE A 165 0.01 5.68 8.63
C PHE A 165 -0.88 4.52 8.24
N TYR A 166 -1.98 4.33 8.97
CA TYR A 166 -3.04 3.42 8.58
C TYR A 166 -3.87 4.04 7.44
N VAL A 167 -3.88 3.39 6.29
CA VAL A 167 -4.62 3.83 5.10
C VAL A 167 -5.45 2.66 4.59
N PRO A 168 -6.71 2.53 5.03
CA PRO A 168 -7.56 1.43 4.61
C PRO A 168 -7.88 1.52 3.11
N LEU A 169 -7.96 0.35 2.48
CA LEU A 169 -8.43 0.24 1.11
C LEU A 169 -9.95 0.38 1.04
N GLY A 170 -10.45 0.81 -0.10
CA GLY A 170 -11.87 0.94 -0.40
C GLY A 170 -12.19 0.63 -1.86
N GLY A 171 -13.48 0.61 -2.20
CA GLY A 171 -13.94 0.48 -3.58
C GLY A 171 -13.78 1.77 -4.38
N ILE A 172 -13.67 1.63 -5.69
CA ILE A 172 -13.61 2.74 -6.64
C ILE A 172 -14.99 2.87 -7.29
N GLN A 173 -15.64 4.00 -7.06
CA GLN A 173 -16.93 4.28 -7.69
C GLN A 173 -16.77 4.50 -9.20
N GLY A 174 -17.60 3.82 -10.01
CA GLY A 174 -17.54 3.92 -11.46
C GLY A 174 -16.33 3.21 -12.10
N TYR A 175 -15.67 2.30 -11.35
CA TYR A 175 -14.48 1.60 -11.83
C TYR A 175 -14.75 0.77 -13.08
N LEU A 176 -15.91 0.11 -13.13
CA LEU A 176 -16.35 -0.68 -14.29
C LEU A 176 -16.35 0.15 -15.58
N GLU A 177 -16.93 1.35 -15.53
CA GLU A 177 -16.98 2.29 -16.65
C GLU A 177 -15.58 2.83 -16.98
N GLN A 178 -14.78 3.18 -15.98
CA GLN A 178 -13.41 3.64 -16.18
C GLN A 178 -12.53 2.60 -16.89
N GLN A 179 -12.81 1.31 -16.69
CA GLN A 179 -12.11 0.23 -17.38
C GLN A 179 -12.71 -0.08 -18.76
N GLY A 180 -13.74 0.64 -19.20
CA GLY A 180 -14.38 0.46 -20.50
C GLY A 180 -15.16 -0.85 -20.64
N LEU A 181 -15.57 -1.49 -19.54
CA LEU A 181 -16.26 -2.78 -19.55
C LEU A 181 -17.76 -2.63 -19.74
N ALA A 182 -18.41 -1.78 -18.94
CA ALA A 182 -19.83 -1.44 -19.04
C ALA A 182 -20.14 -0.18 -18.22
N THR A 183 -21.30 0.42 -18.43
CA THR A 183 -21.78 1.55 -17.61
C THR A 183 -22.39 1.09 -16.31
N LYS A 184 -22.94 -0.12 -16.28
CA LYS A 184 -23.57 -0.73 -15.08
C LYS A 184 -23.24 -2.22 -15.02
N PRO A 185 -23.12 -2.80 -13.81
CA PRO A 185 -22.88 -4.23 -13.63
C PRO A 185 -23.96 -5.13 -14.26
N GLU A 186 -25.22 -4.71 -14.23
CA GLU A 186 -26.34 -5.43 -14.80
C GLU A 186 -26.32 -5.53 -16.31
N ASP A 187 -25.53 -4.71 -17.01
CA ASP A 187 -25.38 -4.77 -18.47
C ASP A 187 -24.41 -5.89 -18.91
N ILE A 188 -23.74 -6.57 -17.94
CA ILE A 188 -22.79 -7.64 -18.22
C ILE A 188 -23.43 -9.00 -17.99
N GLU A 189 -23.40 -9.87 -18.99
CA GLU A 189 -23.84 -11.25 -18.86
C GLU A 189 -22.88 -12.01 -17.91
N LYS A 190 -23.45 -12.63 -16.87
CA LYS A 190 -22.73 -13.44 -15.88
C LYS A 190 -22.66 -14.90 -16.37
N ASP A 191 -21.70 -15.21 -17.21
CA ASP A 191 -21.52 -16.55 -17.82
C ASP A 191 -20.48 -17.43 -17.09
N ILE A 192 -19.76 -16.89 -16.10
CA ILE A 192 -18.82 -17.63 -15.24
C ILE A 192 -19.52 -17.92 -13.90
N ASP A 193 -19.74 -19.20 -13.58
CA ASP A 193 -20.40 -19.54 -12.31
C ASP A 193 -19.51 -19.22 -11.11
N VAL A 194 -18.27 -19.70 -11.12
CA VAL A 194 -17.29 -19.46 -10.06
C VAL A 194 -15.95 -19.10 -10.68
N LEU A 195 -15.36 -18.00 -10.22
CA LEU A 195 -14.02 -17.57 -10.61
C LEU A 195 -13.08 -17.64 -9.41
N PHE A 196 -11.91 -18.25 -9.62
CA PHE A 196 -10.73 -18.06 -8.78
C PHE A 196 -9.63 -17.42 -9.61
N TYR A 197 -8.93 -16.42 -9.06
CA TYR A 197 -7.74 -15.87 -9.69
C TYR A 197 -6.59 -15.71 -8.68
N GLY A 198 -5.36 -15.86 -9.16
CA GLY A 198 -4.14 -15.77 -8.39
C GLY A 198 -3.27 -17.04 -8.49
N ASP A 199 -2.11 -17.01 -7.82
CA ASP A 199 -1.17 -18.12 -7.85
C ASP A 199 -1.82 -19.41 -7.29
N VAL A 200 -1.81 -20.48 -8.11
CA VAL A 200 -2.40 -21.80 -7.77
C VAL A 200 -1.42 -22.74 -7.09
N ASN A 201 -0.14 -22.36 -6.93
CA ASN A 201 0.92 -23.24 -6.44
C ASN A 201 0.90 -23.47 -4.91
N SER A 202 -0.17 -23.09 -4.22
CA SER A 202 -0.38 -23.40 -2.81
C SER A 202 -1.15 -24.70 -2.65
N GLU A 203 -0.69 -25.63 -1.81
CA GLU A 203 -1.41 -26.87 -1.50
C GLU A 203 -2.80 -26.60 -0.94
N ARG A 204 -2.93 -25.55 -0.14
CA ARG A 204 -4.21 -25.06 0.35
C ARG A 204 -5.15 -24.68 -0.81
N ARG A 205 -4.67 -23.87 -1.77
CA ARG A 205 -5.46 -23.45 -2.93
C ARG A 205 -5.85 -24.63 -3.81
N LYS A 206 -4.93 -25.51 -4.10
CA LYS A 206 -5.20 -26.76 -4.87
C LYS A 206 -6.32 -27.58 -4.25
N LYS A 207 -6.28 -27.80 -2.93
CA LYS A 207 -7.32 -28.54 -2.19
C LYS A 207 -8.71 -27.94 -2.37
N TYR A 208 -8.86 -26.63 -2.14
CA TYR A 208 -10.14 -25.97 -2.25
C TYR A 208 -10.63 -25.84 -3.70
N ILE A 209 -9.75 -25.53 -4.65
CA ILE A 209 -10.07 -25.47 -6.08
C ILE A 209 -10.58 -26.84 -6.56
N SER A 210 -9.87 -27.93 -6.25
CA SER A 210 -10.30 -29.28 -6.63
C SER A 210 -11.67 -29.64 -6.03
N ALA A 211 -11.94 -29.26 -4.79
CA ALA A 211 -13.24 -29.50 -4.17
C ALA A 211 -14.38 -28.72 -4.85
N LEU A 212 -14.10 -27.49 -5.31
CA LEU A 212 -15.06 -26.69 -6.06
C LEU A 212 -15.28 -27.22 -7.48
N GLN A 213 -14.23 -27.65 -8.18
CA GLN A 213 -14.30 -28.24 -9.52
C GLN A 213 -15.19 -29.48 -9.58
N ASN A 214 -15.28 -30.24 -8.49
CA ASN A 214 -16.14 -31.42 -8.40
C ASN A 214 -17.63 -31.07 -8.33
N LYS A 215 -18.01 -29.79 -8.08
CA LYS A 215 -19.38 -29.36 -7.83
C LYS A 215 -19.86 -28.27 -8.76
N PHE A 216 -18.96 -27.46 -9.27
CA PHE A 216 -19.27 -26.25 -10.03
C PHE A 216 -18.37 -26.12 -11.26
N ASN A 217 -18.86 -25.41 -12.27
CA ASN A 217 -18.00 -24.95 -13.36
C ASN A 217 -17.16 -23.77 -12.87
N ILE A 218 -15.92 -24.04 -12.48
CA ILE A 218 -14.98 -23.02 -11.99
C ILE A 218 -13.98 -22.63 -13.06
N VAL A 219 -13.84 -21.34 -13.30
CA VAL A 219 -12.76 -20.75 -14.09
C VAL A 219 -11.60 -20.38 -13.15
N VAL A 220 -10.39 -20.79 -13.49
CA VAL A 220 -9.17 -20.54 -12.72
C VAL A 220 -8.21 -19.73 -13.57
N ILE A 221 -7.86 -18.51 -13.10
CA ILE A 221 -6.95 -17.60 -13.79
C ILE A 221 -5.68 -17.44 -12.94
N GLY A 222 -4.53 -17.87 -13.46
CA GLY A 222 -3.25 -17.83 -12.74
C GLY A 222 -2.55 -16.49 -12.81
N ASN A 223 -2.06 -16.12 -13.98
CA ASN A 223 -1.16 -14.99 -14.21
C ASN A 223 -1.75 -13.94 -15.18
N SER A 224 -3.01 -13.60 -15.04
CA SER A 224 -3.64 -12.53 -15.79
C SER A 224 -3.90 -11.33 -14.91
N PHE A 225 -3.73 -10.13 -15.44
CA PHE A 225 -3.90 -8.85 -14.78
C PHE A 225 -4.54 -7.83 -15.73
N GLY A 226 -4.99 -6.72 -15.18
CA GLY A 226 -5.58 -5.63 -15.96
C GLY A 226 -6.90 -6.03 -16.64
N ALA A 227 -7.14 -5.53 -17.84
CA ALA A 227 -8.44 -5.62 -18.53
C ALA A 227 -8.98 -7.06 -18.72
N GLU A 228 -8.11 -8.03 -19.00
CA GLU A 228 -8.51 -9.44 -19.14
C GLU A 228 -9.06 -10.02 -17.84
N LEU A 229 -8.34 -9.81 -16.71
CA LEU A 229 -8.79 -10.24 -15.40
C LEU A 229 -10.05 -9.52 -14.97
N GLN A 230 -10.11 -8.20 -15.16
CA GLN A 230 -11.26 -7.38 -14.82
C GLN A 230 -12.52 -7.80 -15.59
N GLY A 231 -12.36 -8.12 -16.89
CA GLY A 231 -13.43 -8.67 -17.71
C GLY A 231 -13.92 -10.03 -17.19
N ALA A 232 -13.04 -10.90 -16.70
CA ALA A 232 -13.45 -12.16 -16.11
C ALA A 232 -14.15 -11.96 -14.75
N ILE A 233 -13.66 -11.05 -13.91
CA ILE A 233 -14.29 -10.71 -12.61
C ILE A 233 -15.71 -10.18 -12.85
N SER A 234 -15.88 -9.24 -13.79
CA SER A 234 -17.19 -8.65 -14.08
C SER A 234 -18.21 -9.64 -14.64
N ARG A 235 -17.76 -10.73 -15.30
CA ARG A 235 -18.61 -11.82 -15.80
C ARG A 235 -18.87 -12.94 -14.79
N ALA A 236 -18.20 -12.95 -13.66
CA ALA A 236 -18.36 -13.99 -12.65
C ALA A 236 -19.61 -13.76 -11.77
N LYS A 237 -20.38 -14.82 -11.51
CA LYS A 237 -21.47 -14.81 -10.51
C LYS A 237 -20.91 -14.82 -9.09
N VAL A 238 -19.82 -15.57 -8.88
CA VAL A 238 -19.15 -15.68 -7.59
C VAL A 238 -17.63 -15.65 -7.81
N VAL A 239 -16.95 -14.81 -7.07
CA VAL A 239 -15.47 -14.81 -7.00
C VAL A 239 -15.06 -15.36 -5.65
N VAL A 240 -14.25 -16.42 -5.63
CA VAL A 240 -13.78 -17.04 -4.40
C VAL A 240 -12.41 -16.51 -3.99
N ASN A 241 -12.29 -16.13 -2.72
CA ASN A 241 -11.02 -15.74 -2.12
C ASN A 241 -10.46 -16.89 -1.29
N ILE A 242 -9.39 -17.51 -1.78
CA ILE A 242 -8.69 -18.60 -1.08
C ILE A 242 -7.29 -18.09 -0.76
N HIS A 243 -7.00 -17.89 0.52
CA HIS A 243 -5.71 -17.40 0.98
C HIS A 243 -4.58 -18.38 0.62
N TYR A 244 -3.41 -17.82 0.28
CA TYR A 244 -2.24 -18.63 -0.06
C TYR A 244 -1.70 -19.36 1.16
N TYR A 245 -1.59 -18.65 2.30
CA TYR A 245 -1.11 -19.19 3.57
C TYR A 245 -2.28 -19.45 4.53
N GLU A 246 -2.09 -20.38 5.43
CA GLU A 246 -2.96 -20.52 6.59
C GLU A 246 -2.75 -19.34 7.55
N GLY A 247 -3.82 -18.84 8.15
CA GLY A 247 -3.75 -17.67 9.03
C GLY A 247 -3.54 -16.33 8.34
N ALA A 248 -3.53 -16.30 6.99
CA ALA A 248 -3.43 -15.03 6.25
C ALA A 248 -4.61 -14.10 6.54
N LEU A 249 -4.33 -12.81 6.57
CA LEU A 249 -5.35 -11.76 6.69
C LEU A 249 -6.21 -11.70 5.43
N LEU A 250 -7.39 -11.11 5.53
CA LEU A 250 -8.29 -10.93 4.40
C LEU A 250 -7.55 -10.18 3.27
N GLU A 251 -7.51 -10.75 2.07
CA GLU A 251 -6.98 -10.07 0.88
C GLU A 251 -7.97 -8.97 0.44
N SER A 252 -8.01 -7.88 1.20
CA SER A 252 -8.98 -6.78 0.99
C SER A 252 -8.84 -6.11 -0.37
N THR A 253 -7.65 -6.11 -0.98
CA THR A 253 -7.43 -5.66 -2.36
C THR A 253 -8.36 -6.39 -3.34
N ARG A 254 -8.39 -7.72 -3.28
CA ARG A 254 -9.26 -8.55 -4.12
C ARG A 254 -10.74 -8.28 -3.86
N VAL A 255 -11.11 -8.17 -2.58
CA VAL A 255 -12.50 -7.92 -2.20
C VAL A 255 -12.99 -6.60 -2.78
N PHE A 256 -12.22 -5.53 -2.61
CA PHE A 256 -12.61 -4.20 -3.12
C PHE A 256 -12.53 -4.09 -4.64
N GLU A 257 -11.58 -4.80 -5.28
CA GLU A 257 -11.54 -4.89 -6.75
C GLU A 257 -12.82 -5.54 -7.29
N CYS A 258 -13.22 -6.69 -6.73
CA CYS A 258 -14.47 -7.36 -7.12
C CYS A 258 -15.69 -6.47 -6.89
N LEU A 259 -15.81 -5.82 -5.71
CA LEU A 259 -16.91 -4.91 -5.40
C LEU A 259 -16.94 -3.66 -6.30
N SER A 260 -15.82 -3.26 -6.85
CA SER A 260 -15.73 -2.11 -7.77
C SER A 260 -16.10 -2.47 -9.20
N LEU A 261 -16.09 -3.76 -9.53
CA LEU A 261 -16.45 -4.30 -10.86
C LEU A 261 -17.86 -4.91 -10.90
N GLY A 262 -18.58 -4.96 -9.77
CA GLY A 262 -19.95 -5.49 -9.66
C GLY A 262 -19.96 -6.97 -9.40
#